data_9a8dc94573ef5671fe2bd16a79a5a48f
#
_entry.id   9a8dc94573ef5671fe2bd16a79a5a48f
#
_cell.length_a   1.000
_cell.length_b   1.000
_cell.length_c   1.000
_cell.angle_alpha   90.00
_cell.angle_beta   90.00
_cell.angle_gamma   90.00
#
_symmetry.space_group_name_H-M   'P 1'
#
loop_
_entity.id
_entity.type
_entity.pdbx_description
1 polymer ?
#
loop_
_entity_poly.entity_id
_entity_poly.type
_entity_poly.pdbx_seq_one_letter_code
_entity_poly.pdbx_strand_id
1 'polypeptide(L)'
;IKYAALPALASYVALFYIVHLEVIKLGLKGLKRNTPARSFLNKFTSFIFGFIALGSIGFIINFLFSWTNNFSSTFTFLLAISLFLILYLFCIWIASKKPDLEIGLTDKELNNLPSVKSVAVTGYHYLLPIVVLLWCVLISRLSPSLSAYWASLSIIFVLLTQNPLKTFFRYKKLTFDPFKQGALDLIEGLQKGARSMITISIATGIAGVIIGTVSLTGAHQFIGEFVE
;
A
#
# COMPACT_ATOMS: atom_id res chain seq x y z
N ILE A 1 -12.68 8.77 14.98
CA ILE A 1 -11.64 7.72 14.98
C ILE A 1 -11.73 6.86 16.26
N LYS A 2 -11.84 7.44 17.48
CA LYS A 2 -11.90 6.65 18.74
C LYS A 2 -13.02 5.63 18.76
N TYR A 3 -14.23 5.98 18.31
CA TYR A 3 -15.40 5.09 18.31
C TYR A 3 -15.35 4.02 17.21
N ALA A 4 -14.64 4.27 16.11
CA ALA A 4 -14.49 3.32 15.02
C ALA A 4 -13.36 2.30 15.25
N ALA A 5 -12.44 2.55 16.18
CA ALA A 5 -11.28 1.70 16.42
C ALA A 5 -11.68 0.30 16.92
N LEU A 6 -12.64 0.21 17.83
CA LEU A 6 -13.07 -1.05 18.43
C LEU A 6 -13.82 -1.97 17.42
N PRO A 7 -14.81 -1.47 16.65
CA PRO A 7 -15.40 -2.25 15.57
C PRO A 7 -14.41 -2.67 14.48
N ALA A 8 -13.47 -1.79 14.12
CA ALA A 8 -12.43 -2.12 13.15
C ALA A 8 -11.54 -3.26 13.66
N LEU A 9 -11.12 -3.22 14.91
CA LEU A 9 -10.29 -4.25 15.53
C LEU A 9 -11.02 -5.60 15.59
N ALA A 10 -12.32 -5.59 15.96
CA ALA A 10 -13.16 -6.78 15.95
C ALA A 10 -13.28 -7.38 14.54
N SER A 11 -13.48 -6.55 13.52
CA SER A 11 -13.55 -6.98 12.13
C SER A 11 -12.23 -7.61 11.65
N TYR A 12 -11.07 -7.04 12.01
CA TYR A 12 -9.78 -7.62 11.68
C TYR A 12 -9.54 -8.97 12.35
N VAL A 13 -9.90 -9.11 13.64
CA VAL A 13 -9.79 -10.39 14.37
C VAL A 13 -10.69 -11.44 13.74
N ALA A 14 -11.94 -11.09 13.41
CA ALA A 14 -12.88 -11.99 12.73
C ALA A 14 -12.36 -12.44 11.36
N LEU A 15 -11.86 -11.50 10.54
CA LEU A 15 -11.28 -11.81 9.24
C LEU A 15 -10.07 -12.76 9.37
N PHE A 16 -9.16 -12.46 10.30
CA PHE A 16 -8.00 -13.30 10.56
C PHE A 16 -8.39 -14.73 10.97
N TYR A 17 -9.42 -14.84 11.81
CA TYR A 17 -9.94 -16.14 12.25
C TYR A 17 -10.59 -16.91 11.10
N ILE A 18 -11.36 -16.26 10.23
CA ILE A 18 -11.96 -16.87 9.04
C ILE A 18 -10.88 -17.41 8.10
N VAL A 19 -9.86 -16.59 7.81
CA VAL A 19 -8.73 -17.01 6.96
C VAL A 19 -7.99 -18.20 7.58
N HIS A 20 -7.79 -18.19 8.89
CA HIS A 20 -7.13 -19.30 9.61
C HIS A 20 -7.93 -20.61 9.48
N LEU A 21 -9.25 -20.55 9.64
CA LEU A 21 -10.11 -21.73 9.46
C LEU A 21 -10.07 -22.25 8.03
N GLU A 22 -10.07 -21.39 7.03
CA GLU A 22 -10.02 -21.77 5.61
C GLU A 22 -8.67 -22.45 5.27
N VAL A 23 -7.56 -21.92 5.80
CA VAL A 23 -6.22 -22.55 5.66
C VAL A 23 -6.18 -23.94 6.26
N ILE A 24 -6.79 -24.14 7.44
CA ILE A 24 -6.88 -25.48 8.07
C ILE A 24 -7.73 -26.42 7.21
N LYS A 25 -8.89 -25.97 6.73
CA LYS A 25 -9.80 -26.72 5.88
C LYS A 25 -9.13 -27.18 4.58
N LEU A 26 -8.32 -26.32 3.96
CA LEU A 26 -7.57 -26.62 2.74
C LEU A 26 -6.31 -27.46 3.00
N GLY A 27 -5.97 -27.75 4.24
CA GLY A 27 -4.79 -28.54 4.60
C GLY A 27 -3.46 -27.89 4.19
N LEU A 28 -3.43 -26.57 4.01
CA LEU A 28 -2.24 -25.84 3.57
C LEU A 28 -1.16 -25.88 4.65
N LYS A 29 0.03 -26.36 4.26
CA LYS A 29 1.20 -26.34 5.15
C LYS A 29 1.89 -24.98 5.07
N GLY A 30 2.31 -24.45 6.22
CA GLY A 30 3.08 -23.22 6.27
C GLY A 30 4.39 -23.34 5.47
N LEU A 31 4.82 -22.24 4.86
CA LEU A 31 6.09 -22.17 4.13
C LEU A 31 7.27 -22.54 5.04
N LYS A 32 8.25 -23.26 4.47
CA LYS A 32 9.50 -23.59 5.19
C LYS A 32 10.17 -22.30 5.69
N ARG A 33 10.45 -22.27 6.97
CA ARG A 33 11.08 -21.12 7.61
C ARG A 33 12.58 -21.17 7.38
N ASN A 34 13.10 -20.28 6.55
CA ASN A 34 14.54 -20.17 6.24
C ASN A 34 15.35 -19.47 7.35
N THR A 35 14.71 -18.98 8.40
CA THR A 35 15.38 -18.29 9.51
C THR A 35 15.13 -19.02 10.81
N PRO A 36 16.14 -19.16 11.70
CA PRO A 36 15.96 -19.76 13.02
C PRO A 36 14.87 -19.02 13.80
N ALA A 37 14.14 -19.75 14.65
CA ALA A 37 13.10 -19.17 15.48
C ALA A 37 13.71 -18.08 16.38
N ARG A 38 13.30 -16.82 16.15
CA ARG A 38 13.72 -15.71 17.03
C ARG A 38 13.24 -15.96 18.44
N SER A 39 14.13 -15.76 19.42
CA SER A 39 13.80 -15.78 20.83
C SER A 39 12.62 -14.85 21.14
N PHE A 40 11.83 -15.18 22.16
CA PHE A 40 10.69 -14.37 22.60
C PHE A 40 11.09 -12.91 22.87
N LEU A 41 12.24 -12.70 23.50
CA LEU A 41 12.83 -11.37 23.74
C LEU A 41 13.03 -10.57 22.45
N ASN A 42 13.57 -11.20 21.39
CA ASN A 42 13.78 -10.55 20.10
C ASN A 42 12.48 -10.24 19.35
N LYS A 43 11.40 -10.99 19.62
CA LYS A 43 10.08 -10.66 19.06
C LYS A 43 9.49 -9.46 19.79
N PHE A 44 9.63 -9.43 21.12
CA PHE A 44 9.13 -8.34 21.96
C PHE A 44 9.86 -7.03 21.68
N THR A 45 11.19 -7.05 21.56
CA THR A 45 11.97 -5.86 21.17
C THR A 45 11.62 -5.38 19.77
N SER A 46 11.40 -6.29 18.78
CA SER A 46 10.93 -5.91 17.45
C SER A 46 9.54 -5.28 17.47
N PHE A 47 8.64 -5.75 18.33
CA PHE A 47 7.31 -5.18 18.51
C PHE A 47 7.38 -3.77 19.10
N ILE A 48 8.17 -3.58 20.18
CA ILE A 48 8.40 -2.25 20.78
C ILE A 48 9.03 -1.30 19.74
N PHE A 49 10.04 -1.74 19.01
CA PHE A 49 10.68 -0.93 17.98
C PHE A 49 9.70 -0.55 16.87
N GLY A 50 8.83 -1.46 16.44
CA GLY A 50 7.75 -1.18 15.50
C GLY A 50 6.76 -0.14 16.04
N PHE A 51 6.41 -0.21 17.32
CA PHE A 51 5.51 0.76 17.96
C PHE A 51 6.14 2.15 18.09
N ILE A 52 7.43 2.21 18.44
CA ILE A 52 8.20 3.46 18.47
C ILE A 52 8.33 4.06 17.06
N ALA A 53 8.58 3.22 16.06
CA ALA A 53 8.66 3.67 14.66
C ALA A 53 7.32 4.26 14.17
N LEU A 54 6.19 3.62 14.50
CA LEU A 54 4.86 4.15 14.19
C LEU A 54 4.58 5.47 14.92
N GLY A 55 4.95 5.57 16.20
CA GLY A 55 4.83 6.80 16.98
C GLY A 55 5.69 7.93 16.41
N SER A 56 6.93 7.64 16.00
CA SER A 56 7.82 8.62 15.38
C SER A 56 7.29 9.12 14.03
N ILE A 57 6.67 8.23 13.22
CA ILE A 57 6.00 8.63 11.97
C ILE A 57 4.84 9.61 12.28
N GLY A 58 4.00 9.31 13.27
CA GLY A 58 2.93 10.21 13.70
C GLY A 58 3.44 11.56 14.18
N PHE A 59 4.55 11.57 14.93
CA PHE A 59 5.20 12.81 15.37
C PHE A 59 5.75 13.63 14.20
N ILE A 60 6.42 12.97 13.24
CA ILE A 60 6.95 13.61 12.03
C ILE A 60 5.81 14.21 11.21
N ILE A 61 4.69 13.49 11.03
CA ILE A 61 3.52 13.98 10.31
C ILE A 61 2.96 15.23 10.99
N ASN A 62 2.82 15.22 12.33
CA ASN A 62 2.33 16.36 13.08
C ASN A 62 3.28 17.56 13.00
N PHE A 63 4.58 17.33 13.08
CA PHE A 63 5.60 18.35 12.92
C PHE A 63 5.57 18.98 11.51
N LEU A 64 5.51 18.15 10.47
CA LEU A 64 5.38 18.61 9.08
C LEU A 64 4.08 19.40 8.87
N PHE A 65 2.97 18.95 9.45
CA PHE A 65 1.70 19.66 9.39
C PHE A 65 1.78 21.05 10.05
N SER A 66 2.37 21.13 11.24
CA SER A 66 2.56 22.42 11.94
C SER A 66 3.47 23.37 11.16
N TRP A 67 4.50 22.82 10.52
CA TRP A 67 5.44 23.60 9.72
C TRP A 67 4.82 24.10 8.41
N THR A 68 4.06 23.27 7.71
CA THR A 68 3.41 23.63 6.44
C THR A 68 2.31 24.65 6.59
N ASN A 69 1.64 24.74 7.75
CA ASN A 69 0.61 25.74 8.03
C ASN A 69 1.14 27.20 8.00
N ASN A 70 2.45 27.39 8.14
CA ASN A 70 3.08 28.70 8.13
C ASN A 70 3.38 29.22 6.70
N PHE A 71 3.18 28.40 5.67
CA PHE A 71 3.49 28.73 4.29
C PHE A 71 2.23 28.85 3.42
N SER A 72 2.35 29.61 2.34
CA SER A 72 1.30 29.68 1.32
C SER A 72 1.01 28.28 0.74
N SER A 73 -0.25 28.01 0.44
CA SER A 73 -0.71 26.72 -0.16
C SER A 73 0.09 26.36 -1.43
N THR A 74 0.38 27.34 -2.29
CA THR A 74 1.17 27.12 -3.51
C THR A 74 2.61 26.71 -3.21
N PHE A 75 3.23 27.34 -2.21
CA PHE A 75 4.60 26.98 -1.81
C PHE A 75 4.68 25.58 -1.21
N THR A 76 3.73 25.20 -0.38
CA THR A 76 3.62 23.86 0.20
C THR A 76 3.48 22.78 -0.88
N PHE A 77 2.68 23.05 -1.92
CA PHE A 77 2.49 22.14 -3.04
C PHE A 77 3.78 21.96 -3.87
N LEU A 78 4.47 23.04 -4.21
CA LEU A 78 5.76 22.99 -4.91
C LEU A 78 6.83 22.24 -4.10
N LEU A 79 6.86 22.48 -2.79
CA LEU A 79 7.77 21.82 -1.87
C LEU A 79 7.49 20.31 -1.80
N ALA A 80 6.23 19.90 -1.76
CA ALA A 80 5.83 18.49 -1.76
C ALA A 80 6.26 17.78 -3.06
N ILE A 81 6.06 18.42 -4.23
CA ILE A 81 6.50 17.89 -5.52
C ILE A 81 8.03 17.75 -5.58
N SER A 82 8.76 18.78 -5.16
CA SER A 82 10.23 18.74 -5.18
C SER A 82 10.77 17.65 -4.26
N LEU A 83 10.21 17.51 -3.07
CA LEU A 83 10.58 16.46 -2.13
C LEU A 83 10.27 15.06 -2.70
N PHE A 84 9.09 14.90 -3.32
CA PHE A 84 8.74 13.65 -3.99
C PHE A 84 9.75 13.28 -5.09
N LEU A 85 10.12 14.21 -5.95
CA LEU A 85 11.08 13.97 -7.04
C LEU A 85 12.47 13.61 -6.50
N ILE A 86 12.96 14.33 -5.49
CA ILE A 86 14.26 14.03 -4.86
C ILE A 86 14.24 12.64 -4.24
N LEU A 87 13.20 12.30 -3.47
CA LEU A 87 13.06 11.00 -2.82
C LEU A 87 12.93 9.88 -3.86
N TYR A 88 12.19 10.12 -4.93
CA TYR A 88 12.03 9.19 -6.04
C TYR A 88 13.36 8.90 -6.75
N LEU A 89 14.10 9.92 -7.14
CA LEU A 89 15.41 9.75 -7.76
C LEU A 89 16.39 9.02 -6.84
N PHE A 90 16.37 9.32 -5.56
CA PHE A 90 17.19 8.64 -4.55
C PHE A 90 16.82 7.16 -4.43
N CYS A 91 15.53 6.82 -4.35
CA CYS A 91 15.06 5.43 -4.29
C CYS A 91 15.43 4.65 -5.56
N ILE A 92 15.29 5.24 -6.75
CA ILE A 92 15.71 4.60 -8.01
C ILE A 92 17.22 4.41 -8.07
N TRP A 93 17.99 5.39 -7.64
CA TRP A 93 19.45 5.26 -7.59
C TRP A 93 19.88 4.10 -6.69
N ILE A 94 19.23 3.91 -5.53
CA ILE A 94 19.49 2.75 -4.66
C ILE A 94 19.05 1.45 -5.35
N ALA A 95 17.88 1.43 -5.96
CA ALA A 95 17.35 0.26 -6.66
C ALA A 95 18.23 -0.14 -7.87
N SER A 96 18.80 0.84 -8.60
CA SER A 96 19.66 0.59 -9.76
C SER A 96 20.96 -0.14 -9.43
N LYS A 97 21.44 -0.06 -8.18
CA LYS A 97 22.63 -0.77 -7.72
C LYS A 97 22.45 -2.27 -7.53
N LYS A 98 21.21 -2.77 -7.55
CA LYS A 98 20.91 -4.19 -7.40
C LYS A 98 20.29 -4.74 -8.68
N PRO A 99 20.53 -6.04 -8.99
CA PRO A 99 19.86 -6.69 -10.11
C PRO A 99 18.35 -6.74 -9.83
N ASP A 100 17.54 -6.61 -10.87
CA ASP A 100 16.09 -6.78 -10.77
C ASP A 100 15.82 -8.24 -10.40
N LEU A 101 14.95 -8.43 -9.42
CA LEU A 101 14.51 -9.76 -9.00
C LEU A 101 13.39 -10.19 -9.97
N GLU A 102 13.72 -11.04 -10.92
CA GLU A 102 12.72 -11.78 -11.67
C GLU A 102 12.11 -12.82 -10.73
N ILE A 103 10.97 -12.48 -10.15
CA ILE A 103 10.18 -13.43 -9.36
C ILE A 103 9.35 -14.23 -10.37
N GLY A 104 9.98 -15.24 -10.99
CA GLY A 104 9.27 -16.25 -11.76
C GLY A 104 8.43 -17.09 -10.80
N LEU A 105 7.15 -17.27 -11.11
CA LEU A 105 6.21 -18.11 -10.35
C LEU A 105 6.43 -19.62 -10.66
N THR A 106 7.67 -20.05 -10.85
CA THR A 106 7.98 -21.45 -11.09
C THR A 106 8.05 -22.20 -9.76
N ASP A 107 7.40 -23.34 -9.64
CA ASP A 107 7.32 -24.18 -8.43
C ASP A 107 8.68 -24.50 -7.77
N LYS A 108 9.77 -24.45 -8.53
CA LYS A 108 11.14 -24.61 -8.03
C LYS A 108 11.67 -23.38 -7.26
N GLU A 109 11.16 -22.19 -7.55
CA GLU A 109 11.59 -20.93 -6.92
C GLU A 109 10.82 -20.65 -5.62
N LEU A 110 9.65 -21.26 -5.43
CA LEU A 110 8.92 -21.24 -4.16
C LEU A 110 9.73 -21.84 -2.98
N ASN A 111 10.71 -22.68 -3.28
CA ASN A 111 11.60 -23.28 -2.26
C ASN A 111 12.75 -22.33 -1.83
N ASN A 112 13.09 -21.32 -2.60
CA ASN A 112 14.17 -20.37 -2.33
C ASN A 112 13.66 -18.92 -2.41
N LEU A 113 12.81 -18.53 -1.46
CA LEU A 113 12.34 -17.15 -1.37
C LEU A 113 13.52 -16.19 -1.17
N PRO A 114 13.62 -15.12 -1.96
CA PRO A 114 14.67 -14.11 -1.79
C PRO A 114 14.57 -13.44 -0.42
N SER A 115 15.69 -12.94 0.10
CA SER A 115 15.69 -12.28 1.40
C SER A 115 14.79 -11.04 1.38
N VAL A 116 14.03 -10.82 2.44
CA VAL A 116 13.12 -9.65 2.59
C VAL A 116 13.87 -8.34 2.34
N LYS A 117 15.12 -8.24 2.79
CA LYS A 117 15.94 -7.05 2.62
C LYS A 117 16.27 -6.77 1.14
N SER A 118 16.54 -7.79 0.33
CA SER A 118 16.82 -7.60 -1.10
C SER A 118 15.58 -7.15 -1.87
N VAL A 119 14.43 -7.77 -1.59
CA VAL A 119 13.15 -7.40 -2.21
C VAL A 119 12.74 -5.98 -1.82
N ALA A 120 12.81 -5.63 -0.53
CA ALA A 120 12.45 -4.32 -0.05
C ALA A 120 13.30 -3.21 -0.70
N VAL A 121 14.63 -3.39 -0.77
CA VAL A 121 15.51 -2.37 -1.36
C VAL A 121 15.25 -2.15 -2.85
N THR A 122 14.89 -3.20 -3.58
CA THR A 122 14.55 -3.08 -5.01
C THR A 122 13.19 -2.41 -5.24
N GLY A 123 12.27 -2.52 -4.27
CA GLY A 123 10.88 -2.08 -4.39
C GLY A 123 10.51 -0.79 -3.64
N TYR A 124 11.42 -0.10 -2.96
CA TYR A 124 11.08 1.09 -2.14
C TYR A 124 10.40 2.21 -2.93
N HIS A 125 10.72 2.38 -4.21
CA HIS A 125 10.09 3.42 -5.04
C HIS A 125 8.59 3.20 -5.24
N TYR A 126 8.07 1.96 -5.12
CA TYR A 126 6.63 1.67 -5.17
C TYR A 126 5.87 2.08 -3.90
N LEU A 127 6.58 2.39 -2.81
CA LEU A 127 5.94 2.93 -1.60
C LEU A 127 5.65 4.43 -1.71
N LEU A 128 6.29 5.13 -2.64
CA LEU A 128 6.12 6.59 -2.80
C LEU A 128 4.68 7.02 -3.09
N PRO A 129 3.91 6.36 -3.98
CA PRO A 129 2.50 6.70 -4.17
C PRO A 129 1.66 6.58 -2.89
N ILE A 130 2.02 5.64 -2.00
CA ILE A 130 1.35 5.50 -0.70
C ILE A 130 1.70 6.69 0.20
N VAL A 131 2.95 7.14 0.18
CA VAL A 131 3.38 8.35 0.91
C VAL A 131 2.64 9.58 0.39
N VAL A 132 2.46 9.72 -0.93
CA VAL A 132 1.67 10.81 -1.53
C VAL A 132 0.22 10.76 -1.07
N LEU A 133 -0.40 9.57 -1.07
CA LEU A 133 -1.76 9.39 -0.59
C LEU A 133 -1.90 9.82 0.88
N LEU A 134 -1.00 9.36 1.74
CA LEU A 134 -1.00 9.71 3.16
C LEU A 134 -0.76 11.21 3.38
N TRP A 135 0.14 11.83 2.60
CA TRP A 135 0.36 13.27 2.63
C TRP A 135 -0.91 14.04 2.28
N CYS A 136 -1.58 13.67 1.18
CA CYS A 136 -2.80 14.33 0.73
C CYS A 136 -3.94 14.20 1.76
N VAL A 137 -4.11 13.02 2.38
CA VAL A 137 -5.19 12.78 3.36
C VAL A 137 -4.87 13.42 4.71
N LEU A 138 -3.65 13.25 5.23
CA LEU A 138 -3.31 13.61 6.61
C LEU A 138 -2.84 15.05 6.74
N ILE A 139 -2.02 15.53 5.80
CA ILE A 139 -1.40 16.86 5.86
C ILE A 139 -2.24 17.87 5.10
N SER A 140 -2.52 17.62 3.83
CA SER A 140 -3.31 18.53 2.99
C SER A 140 -4.81 18.45 3.26
N ARG A 141 -5.28 17.45 4.04
CA ARG A 141 -6.70 17.23 4.41
C ARG A 141 -7.63 17.22 3.21
N LEU A 142 -7.17 16.71 2.08
CA LEU A 142 -7.98 16.56 0.88
C LEU A 142 -9.00 15.42 1.06
N SER A 143 -10.05 15.45 0.25
CA SER A 143 -11.01 14.35 0.21
C SER A 143 -10.32 13.04 -0.16
N PRO A 144 -10.80 11.87 0.31
CA PRO A 144 -10.22 10.57 -0.04
C PRO A 144 -10.13 10.34 -1.55
N SER A 145 -11.14 10.77 -2.31
CA SER A 145 -11.18 10.64 -3.78
C SER A 145 -10.09 11.46 -4.45
N LEU A 146 -9.89 12.72 -4.02
CA LEU A 146 -8.87 13.59 -4.58
C LEU A 146 -7.46 13.11 -4.20
N SER A 147 -7.29 12.61 -2.99
CA SER A 147 -6.03 12.01 -2.54
C SER A 147 -5.68 10.76 -3.34
N ALA A 148 -6.67 9.89 -3.63
CA ALA A 148 -6.49 8.73 -4.48
C ALA A 148 -6.13 9.11 -5.91
N TYR A 149 -6.70 10.20 -6.45
CA TYR A 149 -6.35 10.73 -7.76
C TYR A 149 -4.87 11.13 -7.86
N TRP A 150 -4.35 11.90 -6.88
CA TRP A 150 -2.93 12.28 -6.84
C TRP A 150 -2.00 11.08 -6.66
N ALA A 151 -2.39 10.13 -5.82
CA ALA A 151 -1.65 8.89 -5.66
C ALA A 151 -1.61 8.06 -6.96
N SER A 152 -2.73 7.99 -7.69
CA SER A 152 -2.81 7.31 -9.00
C SER A 152 -1.94 7.99 -10.05
N LEU A 153 -1.92 9.32 -10.10
CA LEU A 153 -0.99 10.04 -10.98
C LEU A 153 0.47 9.74 -10.64
N SER A 154 0.80 9.69 -9.34
CA SER A 154 2.18 9.41 -8.92
C SER A 154 2.61 7.98 -9.27
N ILE A 155 1.73 6.97 -9.17
CA ILE A 155 2.09 5.60 -9.58
C ILE A 155 2.24 5.46 -11.09
N ILE A 156 1.40 6.14 -11.87
CA ILE A 156 1.55 6.20 -13.34
C ILE A 156 2.90 6.81 -13.71
N PHE A 157 3.28 7.91 -13.08
CA PHE A 157 4.58 8.55 -13.28
C PHE A 157 5.73 7.61 -12.92
N VAL A 158 5.67 6.93 -11.78
CA VAL A 158 6.67 5.95 -11.33
C VAL A 158 6.81 4.82 -12.33
N LEU A 159 5.70 4.20 -12.79
CA LEU A 159 5.73 3.07 -13.72
C LEU A 159 6.33 3.44 -15.08
N LEU A 160 6.00 4.63 -15.60
CA LEU A 160 6.52 5.08 -16.89
C LEU A 160 8.02 5.44 -16.84
N THR A 161 8.48 5.97 -15.71
CA THR A 161 9.83 6.55 -15.61
C THR A 161 10.84 5.62 -14.93
N GLN A 162 10.41 4.58 -14.19
CA GLN A 162 11.33 3.70 -13.46
C GLN A 162 12.30 2.93 -14.38
N ASN A 163 11.80 2.33 -15.47
CA ASN A 163 12.62 1.52 -16.37
C ASN A 163 13.68 2.36 -17.10
N PRO A 164 13.34 3.50 -17.74
CA PRO A 164 14.32 4.36 -18.38
C PRO A 164 15.34 4.95 -17.36
N LEU A 165 14.90 5.33 -16.15
CA LEU A 165 15.81 5.86 -15.13
C LEU A 165 16.74 4.78 -14.57
N LYS A 166 16.28 3.57 -14.31
CA LYS A 166 17.14 2.44 -13.91
C LYS A 166 18.16 2.14 -14.97
N THR A 167 17.78 2.12 -16.25
CA THR A 167 18.68 1.90 -17.38
C THR A 167 19.70 3.03 -17.50
N PHE A 168 19.29 4.27 -17.33
CA PHE A 168 20.18 5.42 -17.34
C PHE A 168 21.23 5.36 -16.21
N PHE A 169 20.81 5.02 -14.98
CA PHE A 169 21.75 4.90 -13.86
C PHE A 169 22.71 3.70 -13.98
N ARG A 170 22.28 2.60 -14.63
CA ARG A 170 23.14 1.41 -14.83
C ARG A 170 24.08 1.54 -16.01
N TYR A 171 23.57 1.99 -17.15
CA TYR A 171 24.30 1.91 -18.43
C TYR A 171 24.64 3.29 -19.03
N LYS A 172 24.19 4.39 -18.43
CA LYS A 172 24.33 5.76 -18.95
C LYS A 172 23.85 5.94 -20.40
N LYS A 173 22.95 5.08 -20.86
CA LYS A 173 22.35 5.13 -22.19
C LYS A 173 20.84 5.35 -22.03
N LEU A 174 20.32 6.36 -22.74
CA LEU A 174 18.90 6.58 -22.89
C LEU A 174 18.45 5.79 -24.13
N THR A 175 17.71 4.71 -23.91
CA THR A 175 17.09 3.91 -24.96
C THR A 175 15.57 4.05 -24.84
N PHE A 176 14.86 3.96 -25.97
CA PHE A 176 13.38 4.10 -26.00
C PHE A 176 12.65 2.82 -25.53
N ASP A 177 13.31 1.66 -25.64
CA ASP A 177 12.73 0.36 -25.31
C ASP A 177 12.26 0.24 -23.85
N PRO A 178 13.00 0.73 -22.83
CA PRO A 178 12.55 0.70 -21.43
C PRO A 178 11.28 1.53 -21.18
N PHE A 179 11.07 2.60 -21.94
CA PHE A 179 9.84 3.41 -21.83
C PHE A 179 8.64 2.66 -22.36
N LYS A 180 8.79 1.97 -23.51
CA LYS A 180 7.75 1.10 -24.08
C LYS A 180 7.37 -0.01 -23.09
N GLN A 181 8.36 -0.60 -22.43
CA GLN A 181 8.11 -1.64 -21.43
C GLN A 181 7.36 -1.09 -20.21
N GLY A 182 7.71 0.10 -19.72
CA GLY A 182 6.97 0.76 -18.65
C GLY A 182 5.51 1.08 -19.03
N ALA A 183 5.25 1.44 -20.28
CA ALA A 183 3.90 1.64 -20.76
C ALA A 183 3.09 0.33 -20.84
N LEU A 184 3.71 -0.77 -21.25
CA LEU A 184 3.08 -2.09 -21.25
C LEU A 184 2.76 -2.56 -19.81
N ASP A 185 3.69 -2.38 -18.87
CA ASP A 185 3.50 -2.69 -17.45
C ASP A 185 2.34 -1.87 -16.86
N LEU A 186 2.20 -0.60 -17.27
CA LEU A 186 1.08 0.25 -16.88
C LEU A 186 -0.25 -0.28 -17.40
N ILE A 187 -0.33 -0.65 -18.68
CA ILE A 187 -1.55 -1.20 -19.29
C ILE A 187 -1.95 -2.50 -18.60
N GLU A 188 -0.99 -3.39 -18.35
CA GLU A 188 -1.23 -4.64 -17.64
C GLU A 188 -1.72 -4.38 -16.20
N GLY A 189 -1.11 -3.42 -15.50
CA GLY A 189 -1.52 -2.99 -14.18
C GLY A 189 -2.95 -2.44 -14.16
N LEU A 190 -3.32 -1.59 -15.12
CA LEU A 190 -4.67 -1.06 -15.27
C LEU A 190 -5.69 -2.17 -15.56
N GLN A 191 -5.33 -3.13 -16.42
CA GLN A 191 -6.20 -4.26 -16.73
C GLN A 191 -6.44 -5.16 -15.49
N LYS A 192 -5.39 -5.45 -14.72
CA LYS A 192 -5.51 -6.21 -13.46
C LYS A 192 -6.34 -5.44 -12.42
N GLY A 193 -6.13 -4.12 -12.33
CA GLY A 193 -6.91 -3.23 -11.47
C GLY A 193 -8.39 -3.23 -11.83
N ALA A 194 -8.72 -3.09 -13.11
CA ALA A 194 -10.10 -3.13 -13.60
C ALA A 194 -10.79 -4.47 -13.28
N ARG A 195 -10.08 -5.60 -13.45
CA ARG A 195 -10.60 -6.92 -13.07
C ARG A 195 -10.88 -7.04 -11.57
N SER A 196 -10.01 -6.50 -10.73
CA SER A 196 -10.22 -6.49 -9.28
C SER A 196 -11.44 -5.67 -8.87
N MET A 197 -11.74 -4.59 -9.61
CA MET A 197 -12.92 -3.75 -9.37
C MET A 197 -14.25 -4.47 -9.65
N ILE A 198 -14.28 -5.50 -10.50
CA ILE A 198 -15.51 -6.28 -10.77
C ILE A 198 -16.05 -6.88 -9.47
N THR A 199 -15.19 -7.54 -8.69
CA THR A 199 -15.58 -8.17 -7.42
C THR A 199 -16.09 -7.13 -6.42
N ILE A 200 -15.42 -5.99 -6.31
CA ILE A 200 -15.81 -4.90 -5.41
C ILE A 200 -17.15 -4.30 -5.84
N SER A 201 -17.35 -4.09 -7.14
CA SER A 201 -18.58 -3.55 -7.69
C SER A 201 -19.79 -4.47 -7.42
N ILE A 202 -19.62 -5.79 -7.60
CA ILE A 202 -20.66 -6.78 -7.29
C ILE A 202 -20.97 -6.78 -5.81
N ALA A 203 -19.96 -6.81 -4.94
CA ALA A 203 -20.15 -6.79 -3.49
C ALA A 203 -20.88 -5.51 -3.03
N THR A 204 -20.48 -4.35 -3.57
CA THR A 204 -21.11 -3.06 -3.27
C THR A 204 -22.56 -3.01 -3.78
N GLY A 205 -22.80 -3.55 -4.98
CA GLY A 205 -24.15 -3.65 -5.55
C GLY A 205 -25.09 -4.51 -4.68
N ILE A 206 -24.62 -5.68 -4.25
CA ILE A 206 -25.38 -6.57 -3.35
C ILE A 206 -25.62 -5.88 -2.01
N ALA A 207 -24.61 -5.24 -1.42
CA ALA A 207 -24.78 -4.48 -0.18
C ALA A 207 -25.81 -3.35 -0.34
N GLY A 208 -25.80 -2.65 -1.47
CA GLY A 208 -26.79 -1.61 -1.79
C GLY A 208 -28.21 -2.16 -1.86
N VAL A 209 -28.42 -3.32 -2.46
CA VAL A 209 -29.72 -4.00 -2.51
C VAL A 209 -30.18 -4.38 -1.09
N ILE A 210 -29.30 -4.95 -0.26
CA ILE A 210 -29.61 -5.32 1.11
C ILE A 210 -30.00 -4.08 1.94
N ILE A 211 -29.19 -3.02 1.87
CA ILE A 211 -29.48 -1.76 2.59
C ILE A 211 -30.80 -1.17 2.11
N GLY A 212 -31.03 -1.15 0.80
CA GLY A 212 -32.27 -0.65 0.21
C GLY A 212 -33.50 -1.43 0.69
N THR A 213 -33.44 -2.76 0.69
CA THR A 213 -34.56 -3.60 1.15
C THR A 213 -34.83 -3.45 2.65
N VAL A 214 -33.76 -3.40 3.48
CA VAL A 214 -33.90 -3.18 4.93
C VAL A 214 -34.50 -1.79 5.22
N SER A 215 -34.11 -0.76 4.46
CA SER A 215 -34.67 0.58 4.62
C SER A 215 -36.13 0.68 4.17
N LEU A 216 -36.46 0.05 3.04
CA LEU A 216 -37.86 0.06 2.51
C LEU A 216 -38.85 -0.75 3.37
N THR A 217 -38.37 -1.85 3.97
CA THR A 217 -39.20 -2.68 4.85
C THR A 217 -39.29 -2.14 6.27
N GLY A 218 -38.54 -1.13 6.65
CA GLY A 218 -38.46 -0.63 8.01
C GLY A 218 -37.83 -1.61 9.02
N ALA A 219 -37.21 -2.67 8.53
CA ALA A 219 -36.65 -3.73 9.38
C ALA A 219 -35.59 -3.22 10.37
N HIS A 220 -34.90 -2.12 10.04
CA HIS A 220 -33.93 -1.48 10.94
C HIS A 220 -34.59 -0.93 12.22
N GLN A 221 -35.85 -0.49 12.17
CA GLN A 221 -36.58 -0.01 13.34
C GLN A 221 -36.93 -1.17 14.28
N PHE A 222 -37.43 -2.28 13.73
CA PHE A 222 -37.70 -3.49 14.51
C PHE A 222 -36.47 -4.06 15.20
N ILE A 223 -35.31 -4.05 14.50
CA ILE A 223 -34.04 -4.51 15.08
C ILE A 223 -33.58 -3.56 16.20
N GLY A 224 -33.78 -2.24 16.04
CA GLY A 224 -33.47 -1.25 17.07
C GLY A 224 -34.27 -1.47 18.35
N GLU A 225 -35.59 -1.69 18.25
CA GLU A 225 -36.48 -1.98 19.39
C GLU A 225 -36.11 -3.28 20.11
N PHE A 226 -35.56 -4.27 19.40
CA PHE A 226 -35.13 -5.54 20.03
C PHE A 226 -33.81 -5.43 20.80
N VAL A 227 -32.99 -4.40 20.53
CA VAL A 227 -31.67 -4.22 21.13
C VAL A 227 -31.72 -3.24 22.32
N GLU A 228 -32.73 -2.38 22.40
CA GLU A 228 -33.02 -1.54 23.58
C GLU A 228 -33.76 -2.32 24.69
#